data_08121321f16d71a0367750fbc7a4ceff
#
_entry.id   08121321f16d71a0367750fbc7a4ceff
#
_cell.length_a   1.000
_cell.length_b   1.000
_cell.length_c   1.000
_cell.angle_alpha   90.00
_cell.angle_beta   90.00
_cell.angle_gamma   90.00
#
_symmetry.space_group_name_H-M   'P 1'
#
loop_
_entity.id
_entity.type
_entity.pdbx_description
1 polymer ?
#
loop_
_entity_poly.entity_id
_entity_poly.type
_entity_poly.pdbx_seq_one_letter_code
_entity_poly.pdbx_strand_id
1 'polypeptide(L)'
;VFGAAVTTLSKPIKVLVVDDSALVRQVASAILSQEQGIQVTVAADPIIAMEKMARERPDVILLDLELPRMHGLTFLHKIMSEDPIPVVVCSGVAASGDAAAIAALEQGAVAVITKPKMGVRDFLHESALMLIDTVVGAAHAKVSNKRVRPESNRTADTVVPKRRFTQGGDRLEKIVVLGASTGGPELVGWILQQLTPECPGLVIVQHMPEAFTGAYARRLNTICRIEVKEAEQGDRVMRGRALIAPGNRHVVLRHGGGFHMTSVVDEPLVNRHRPSVDVLFKSAAQSAGPNALGIILTGMGSDGAQGLLEMKKAGSLTLAQNEDTSVVFGMPKEAITLGAVDKVVSPSQIVAAISAWSSAGTASAAVRIKGR
;
A
#
# COMPACT_ATOMS: atom_id res chain seq x y z
N VAL A 1 -4.78 27.71 -14.08
CA VAL A 1 -6.19 27.33 -14.01
C VAL A 1 -6.33 26.02 -14.76
N PHE A 2 -6.15 24.90 -14.06
CA PHE A 2 -6.50 23.58 -14.59
C PHE A 2 -7.75 23.11 -13.83
N GLY A 3 -8.89 23.13 -14.52
CA GLY A 3 -10.14 22.56 -14.04
C GLY A 3 -9.96 21.06 -13.88
N ALA A 4 -9.90 20.58 -12.65
CA ALA A 4 -10.12 19.18 -12.36
C ALA A 4 -11.54 18.84 -12.83
N ALA A 5 -11.68 17.86 -13.72
CA ALA A 5 -12.95 17.33 -14.11
C ALA A 5 -13.64 16.80 -12.85
N VAL A 6 -14.68 17.52 -12.42
CA VAL A 6 -15.58 17.07 -11.36
C VAL A 6 -16.33 15.87 -11.93
N THR A 7 -15.86 14.69 -11.63
CA THR A 7 -16.62 13.46 -11.86
C THR A 7 -17.79 13.50 -10.87
N THR A 8 -18.94 13.98 -11.33
CA THR A 8 -20.20 13.89 -10.58
C THR A 8 -20.46 12.41 -10.31
N LEU A 9 -20.25 11.96 -9.07
CA LEU A 9 -20.62 10.63 -8.63
C LEU A 9 -22.12 10.47 -8.84
N SER A 10 -22.53 9.49 -9.61
CA SER A 10 -23.94 9.22 -9.94
C SER A 10 -24.76 8.82 -8.69
N LYS A 11 -24.11 8.47 -7.59
CA LYS A 11 -24.70 8.11 -6.31
C LYS A 11 -23.76 8.54 -5.18
N PRO A 12 -24.26 9.14 -4.07
CA PRO A 12 -23.42 9.53 -2.94
C PRO A 12 -22.82 8.30 -2.26
N ILE A 13 -21.54 8.44 -1.83
CA ILE A 13 -20.84 7.45 -1.01
C ILE A 13 -21.36 7.54 0.41
N LYS A 14 -21.88 6.43 0.94
CA LYS A 14 -22.38 6.33 2.32
C LYS A 14 -21.27 5.86 3.24
N VAL A 15 -20.86 6.72 4.15
CA VAL A 15 -19.81 6.47 5.13
C VAL A 15 -20.41 6.28 6.51
N LEU A 16 -20.12 5.16 7.18
CA LEU A 16 -20.45 4.96 8.58
C LEU A 16 -19.19 5.15 9.44
N VAL A 17 -19.19 6.19 10.30
CA VAL A 17 -18.12 6.46 11.26
C VAL A 17 -18.48 5.82 12.59
N VAL A 18 -17.65 4.89 13.06
CA VAL A 18 -17.82 4.17 14.34
C VAL A 18 -16.65 4.50 15.26
N ASP A 19 -16.90 5.31 16.27
CA ASP A 19 -15.90 5.76 17.25
C ASP A 19 -16.63 6.16 18.53
N ASP A 20 -16.10 5.88 19.71
CA ASP A 20 -16.74 6.22 21.00
C ASP A 20 -16.60 7.72 21.35
N SER A 21 -15.56 8.37 20.82
CA SER A 21 -15.33 9.81 21.01
C SER A 21 -16.28 10.65 20.17
N ALA A 22 -17.15 11.41 20.81
CA ALA A 22 -18.04 12.37 20.14
C ALA A 22 -17.26 13.40 19.31
N LEU A 23 -16.10 13.82 19.80
CA LEU A 23 -15.23 14.78 19.11
C LEU A 23 -14.66 14.19 17.81
N VAL A 24 -14.16 12.95 17.84
CA VAL A 24 -13.64 12.28 16.63
C VAL A 24 -14.74 12.11 15.59
N ARG A 25 -15.94 11.65 16.01
CA ARG A 25 -17.09 11.55 15.09
C ARG A 25 -17.44 12.89 14.46
N GLN A 26 -17.44 13.98 15.25
CA GLN A 26 -17.74 15.32 14.74
C GLN A 26 -16.69 15.81 13.74
N VAL A 27 -15.39 15.65 14.07
CA VAL A 27 -14.28 16.09 13.21
C VAL A 27 -14.26 15.27 11.91
N ALA A 28 -14.34 13.95 11.99
CA ALA A 28 -14.38 13.09 10.81
C ALA A 28 -15.58 13.41 9.91
N SER A 29 -16.77 13.62 10.51
CA SER A 29 -17.96 14.03 9.75
C SER A 29 -17.78 15.37 9.07
N ALA A 30 -17.21 16.36 9.78
CA ALA A 30 -16.97 17.69 9.22
C ALA A 30 -15.99 17.65 8.03
N ILE A 31 -14.92 16.86 8.13
CA ILE A 31 -13.94 16.68 7.05
C ILE A 31 -14.58 15.98 5.85
N LEU A 32 -15.22 14.83 6.06
CA LEU A 32 -15.81 14.05 4.98
C LEU A 32 -16.95 14.77 4.28
N SER A 33 -17.75 15.55 5.00
CA SER A 33 -18.87 16.33 4.42
C SER A 33 -18.43 17.53 3.58
N GLN A 34 -17.13 17.89 3.60
CA GLN A 34 -16.60 18.91 2.68
C GLN A 34 -16.49 18.38 1.24
N GLU A 35 -16.38 17.06 1.07
CA GLU A 35 -16.31 16.46 -0.25
C GLU A 35 -17.72 16.22 -0.80
N GLN A 36 -17.99 16.75 -2.01
CA GLN A 36 -19.27 16.58 -2.65
C GLN A 36 -19.54 15.09 -2.95
N GLY A 37 -20.74 14.63 -2.61
CA GLY A 37 -21.15 13.25 -2.85
C GLY A 37 -20.79 12.27 -1.74
N ILE A 38 -20.40 12.73 -0.54
CA ILE A 38 -20.26 11.89 0.65
C ILE A 38 -21.42 12.15 1.62
N GLN A 39 -22.07 11.06 2.06
CA GLN A 39 -23.06 11.07 3.14
C GLN A 39 -22.50 10.36 4.37
N VAL A 40 -22.47 11.05 5.51
CA VAL A 40 -21.88 10.53 6.73
C VAL A 40 -22.97 10.17 7.73
N THR A 41 -22.91 8.94 8.24
CA THR A 41 -23.67 8.46 9.39
C THR A 41 -22.70 8.10 10.51
N VAL A 42 -23.05 8.35 11.77
CA VAL A 42 -22.15 8.12 12.92
C VAL A 42 -22.75 7.12 13.90
N ALA A 43 -21.92 6.31 14.55
CA ALA A 43 -22.30 5.41 15.64
C ALA A 43 -21.28 5.50 16.77
N ALA A 44 -21.73 5.45 18.01
CA ALA A 44 -20.86 5.55 19.19
C ALA A 44 -20.28 4.18 19.60
N ASP A 45 -20.80 3.09 19.06
CA ASP A 45 -20.38 1.73 19.35
C ASP A 45 -20.87 0.74 18.29
N PRO A 46 -20.36 -0.51 18.30
CA PRO A 46 -20.72 -1.53 17.32
C PRO A 46 -22.20 -1.92 17.30
N ILE A 47 -22.92 -1.84 18.42
CA ILE A 47 -24.34 -2.23 18.49
C ILE A 47 -25.18 -1.21 17.72
N ILE A 48 -24.97 0.08 17.98
CA ILE A 48 -25.60 1.16 17.22
C ILE A 48 -25.20 1.10 15.73
N ALA A 49 -23.94 0.76 15.46
CA ALA A 49 -23.47 0.58 14.09
C ALA A 49 -24.25 -0.52 13.37
N MET A 50 -24.41 -1.70 13.96
CA MET A 50 -25.18 -2.81 13.39
C MET A 50 -26.64 -2.45 13.13
N GLU A 51 -27.31 -1.74 14.07
CA GLU A 51 -28.68 -1.26 13.88
C GLU A 51 -28.78 -0.32 12.67
N LYS A 52 -27.80 0.57 12.48
CA LYS A 52 -27.77 1.50 11.33
C LYS A 52 -27.49 0.78 10.03
N MET A 53 -26.53 -0.16 10.03
CA MET A 53 -26.23 -0.99 8.87
C MET A 53 -27.43 -1.82 8.42
N ALA A 54 -28.23 -2.34 9.34
CA ALA A 54 -29.45 -3.09 9.03
C ALA A 54 -30.53 -2.21 8.36
N ARG A 55 -30.57 -0.90 8.64
CA ARG A 55 -31.49 0.05 8.00
C ARG A 55 -30.96 0.55 6.67
N GLU A 56 -29.68 0.82 6.61
CA GLU A 56 -29.01 1.35 5.43
C GLU A 56 -27.56 0.86 5.37
N ARG A 57 -27.27 0.03 4.36
CA ARG A 57 -25.93 -0.51 4.16
C ARG A 57 -24.97 0.60 3.73
N PRO A 58 -23.85 0.84 4.48
CA PRO A 58 -22.83 1.79 4.06
C PRO A 58 -21.97 1.22 2.93
N ASP A 59 -21.36 2.10 2.15
CA ASP A 59 -20.37 1.74 1.13
C ASP A 59 -18.96 1.55 1.75
N VAL A 60 -18.70 2.22 2.89
CA VAL A 60 -17.45 2.10 3.66
C VAL A 60 -17.68 2.40 5.13
N ILE A 61 -16.92 1.75 5.99
CA ILE A 61 -16.92 1.97 7.43
C ILE A 61 -15.57 2.55 7.85
N LEU A 62 -15.59 3.68 8.56
CA LEU A 62 -14.46 4.23 9.29
C LEU A 62 -14.56 3.74 10.73
N LEU A 63 -13.64 2.87 11.16
CA LEU A 63 -13.75 2.09 12.39
C LEU A 63 -12.62 2.40 13.37
N ASP A 64 -12.98 2.81 14.57
CA ASP A 64 -12.07 2.77 15.71
C ASP A 64 -11.92 1.34 16.26
N LEU A 65 -10.73 1.02 16.73
CA LEU A 65 -10.45 -0.28 17.35
C LEU A 65 -10.70 -0.27 18.86
N GLU A 66 -10.57 0.87 19.52
CA GLU A 66 -10.75 1.04 20.95
C GLU A 66 -12.21 1.42 21.28
N LEU A 67 -13.14 0.47 21.14
CA LEU A 67 -14.56 0.69 21.33
C LEU A 67 -15.07 0.03 22.63
N PRO A 68 -16.04 0.63 23.33
CA PRO A 68 -16.72 -0.01 24.45
C PRO A 68 -17.65 -1.12 23.97
N ARG A 69 -17.99 -2.03 24.86
CA ARG A 69 -18.93 -3.15 24.67
C ARG A 69 -18.47 -4.25 23.73
N MET A 70 -17.82 -3.91 22.62
CA MET A 70 -17.25 -4.88 21.66
C MET A 70 -15.98 -4.29 21.06
N HIS A 71 -14.87 -4.99 21.19
CA HIS A 71 -13.59 -4.54 20.63
C HIS A 71 -13.67 -4.41 19.11
N GLY A 72 -13.07 -3.36 18.54
CA GLY A 72 -13.15 -3.07 17.10
C GLY A 72 -12.68 -4.21 16.20
N LEU A 73 -11.65 -4.97 16.59
CA LEU A 73 -11.21 -6.17 15.86
C LEU A 73 -12.29 -7.27 15.82
N THR A 74 -13.05 -7.45 16.89
CA THR A 74 -14.17 -8.41 16.92
C THR A 74 -15.29 -7.96 15.98
N PHE A 75 -15.57 -6.66 15.97
CA PHE A 75 -16.56 -6.09 15.07
C PHE A 75 -16.11 -6.17 13.60
N LEU A 76 -14.85 -5.85 13.31
CA LEU A 76 -14.27 -6.03 11.98
C LEU A 76 -14.40 -7.48 11.50
N HIS A 77 -14.03 -8.45 12.35
CA HIS A 77 -14.17 -9.87 12.01
C HIS A 77 -15.62 -10.23 11.68
N LYS A 78 -16.58 -9.72 12.45
CA LYS A 78 -18.01 -9.95 12.21
C LYS A 78 -18.44 -9.38 10.85
N ILE A 79 -18.10 -8.11 10.54
CA ILE A 79 -18.39 -7.48 9.25
C ILE A 79 -17.82 -8.32 8.11
N MET A 80 -16.54 -8.67 8.19
CA MET A 80 -15.85 -9.39 7.11
C MET A 80 -16.33 -10.82 6.91
N SER A 81 -16.91 -11.45 7.94
CA SER A 81 -17.43 -12.82 7.87
C SER A 81 -18.89 -12.90 7.44
N GLU A 82 -19.75 -11.97 7.84
CA GLU A 82 -21.19 -12.02 7.61
C GLU A 82 -21.62 -11.26 6.33
N ASP A 83 -21.24 -10.00 6.20
CA ASP A 83 -21.54 -9.13 5.04
C ASP A 83 -20.37 -8.18 4.81
N PRO A 84 -19.36 -8.59 4.02
CA PRO A 84 -18.15 -7.81 3.83
C PRO A 84 -18.44 -6.41 3.30
N ILE A 85 -18.03 -5.43 4.07
CA ILE A 85 -18.05 -4.00 3.72
C ILE A 85 -16.62 -3.50 3.86
N PRO A 86 -16.13 -2.65 2.95
CA PRO A 86 -14.81 -2.03 3.08
C PRO A 86 -14.66 -1.30 4.42
N VAL A 87 -13.61 -1.62 5.18
CA VAL A 87 -13.31 -0.99 6.47
C VAL A 87 -11.98 -0.27 6.40
N VAL A 88 -11.99 1.01 6.73
CA VAL A 88 -10.81 1.82 7.02
C VAL A 88 -10.69 1.92 8.53
N VAL A 89 -9.57 1.47 9.08
CA VAL A 89 -9.31 1.59 10.52
C VAL A 89 -8.79 2.98 10.85
N CYS A 90 -9.38 3.62 11.85
CA CYS A 90 -8.96 4.91 12.39
C CYS A 90 -8.41 4.71 13.80
N SER A 91 -7.09 4.67 13.97
CA SER A 91 -6.47 4.36 15.27
C SER A 91 -5.70 5.53 15.85
N GLY A 92 -5.60 5.57 17.18
CA GLY A 92 -4.74 6.52 17.90
C GLY A 92 -3.25 6.16 17.73
N VAL A 93 -2.37 7.13 17.98
CA VAL A 93 -0.90 6.93 17.92
C VAL A 93 -0.42 6.46 19.30
N ALA A 94 -0.74 5.25 19.69
CA ALA A 94 -0.19 4.59 20.86
C ALA A 94 0.48 3.28 20.45
N ALA A 95 1.55 2.87 21.13
CA ALA A 95 2.28 1.65 20.78
C ALA A 95 1.39 0.38 20.81
N SER A 96 0.33 0.37 21.60
CA SER A 96 -0.72 -0.67 21.60
C SER A 96 -1.63 -0.59 20.36
N GLY A 97 -1.89 0.63 19.86
CA GLY A 97 -2.71 0.86 18.67
C GLY A 97 -2.05 0.39 17.38
N ASP A 98 -0.73 0.46 17.29
CA ASP A 98 0.03 0.05 16.11
C ASP A 98 -0.14 -1.45 15.83
N ALA A 99 -0.03 -2.30 16.85
CA ALA A 99 -0.19 -3.74 16.71
C ALA A 99 -1.65 -4.12 16.35
N ALA A 100 -2.64 -3.45 16.95
CA ALA A 100 -4.04 -3.68 16.66
C ALA A 100 -4.41 -3.23 15.23
N ALA A 101 -3.86 -2.10 14.76
CA ALA A 101 -4.06 -1.62 13.40
C ALA A 101 -3.48 -2.59 12.35
N ILE A 102 -2.28 -3.14 12.60
CA ILE A 102 -1.70 -4.16 11.72
C ILE A 102 -2.52 -5.46 11.74
N ALA A 103 -2.99 -5.89 12.92
CA ALA A 103 -3.88 -7.04 13.04
C ALA A 103 -5.21 -6.83 12.28
N ALA A 104 -5.73 -5.60 12.26
CA ALA A 104 -6.93 -5.26 11.49
C ALA A 104 -6.70 -5.40 9.97
N LEU A 105 -5.55 -4.96 9.45
CA LEU A 105 -5.17 -5.17 8.04
C LEU A 105 -5.12 -6.67 7.70
N GLU A 106 -4.56 -7.50 8.60
CA GLU A 106 -4.54 -8.97 8.43
C GLU A 106 -5.95 -9.60 8.48
N GLN A 107 -6.90 -8.94 9.14
CA GLN A 107 -8.30 -9.38 9.18
C GLN A 107 -9.17 -8.85 8.03
N GLY A 108 -8.58 -8.07 7.13
CA GLY A 108 -9.25 -7.61 5.90
C GLY A 108 -9.65 -6.14 5.91
N ALA A 109 -9.19 -5.32 6.85
CA ALA A 109 -9.28 -3.87 6.71
C ALA A 109 -8.47 -3.44 5.48
N VAL A 110 -9.04 -2.55 4.66
CA VAL A 110 -8.43 -2.17 3.37
C VAL A 110 -7.37 -1.09 3.53
N ALA A 111 -7.43 -0.31 4.61
CA ALA A 111 -6.45 0.72 4.95
C ALA A 111 -6.48 1.05 6.45
N VAL A 112 -5.45 1.74 6.91
CA VAL A 112 -5.35 2.31 8.26
C VAL A 112 -4.98 3.78 8.16
N ILE A 113 -5.62 4.61 9.00
CA ILE A 113 -5.31 6.03 9.16
C ILE A 113 -5.16 6.38 10.65
N THR A 114 -4.49 7.49 10.91
CA THR A 114 -4.43 8.05 12.28
C THR A 114 -5.67 8.86 12.58
N LYS A 115 -6.14 8.82 13.83
CA LYS A 115 -7.21 9.70 14.31
C LYS A 115 -6.81 11.17 14.09
N PRO A 116 -7.70 12.01 13.54
CA PRO A 116 -7.41 13.42 13.33
C PRO A 116 -7.15 14.12 14.67
N LYS A 117 -5.97 14.73 14.82
CA LYS A 117 -5.59 15.50 16.01
C LYS A 117 -5.94 16.97 15.84
N MET A 118 -6.52 17.59 16.86
CA MET A 118 -6.75 19.03 16.89
C MET A 118 -5.43 19.78 17.16
N GLY A 119 -5.12 20.85 16.40
CA GLY A 119 -4.12 21.81 16.86
C GLY A 119 -3.15 22.45 15.88
N VAL A 120 -2.88 21.91 14.69
CA VAL A 120 -1.97 22.54 13.71
C VAL A 120 -2.65 22.61 12.35
N ARG A 121 -2.82 23.84 11.82
CA ARG A 121 -3.59 24.11 10.60
C ARG A 121 -3.12 23.33 9.38
N ASP A 122 -1.82 23.26 9.15
CA ASP A 122 -1.26 22.57 7.99
C ASP A 122 -1.35 21.05 8.13
N PHE A 123 -1.13 20.51 9.33
CA PHE A 123 -1.30 19.11 9.66
C PHE A 123 -2.76 18.65 9.52
N LEU A 124 -3.72 19.51 9.88
CA LEU A 124 -5.16 19.22 9.71
C LEU A 124 -5.54 19.14 8.22
N HIS A 125 -4.94 19.97 7.37
CA HIS A 125 -5.24 19.95 5.93
C HIS A 125 -4.70 18.67 5.26
N GLU A 126 -3.44 18.30 5.51
CA GLU A 126 -2.84 17.07 4.97
C GLU A 126 -3.57 15.80 5.47
N SER A 127 -3.90 15.77 6.77
CA SER A 127 -4.66 14.65 7.37
C SER A 127 -6.08 14.56 6.84
N ALA A 128 -6.72 15.69 6.54
CA ALA A 128 -8.06 15.73 5.94
C ALA A 128 -8.04 15.17 4.51
N LEU A 129 -7.07 15.57 3.70
CA LEU A 129 -6.91 15.02 2.34
C LEU A 129 -6.68 13.52 2.37
N MET A 130 -5.80 13.04 3.26
CA MET A 130 -5.53 11.61 3.41
C MET A 130 -6.78 10.84 3.85
N LEU A 131 -7.56 11.36 4.78
CA LEU A 131 -8.82 10.76 5.23
C LEU A 131 -9.81 10.64 4.08
N ILE A 132 -10.04 11.73 3.33
CA ILE A 132 -10.97 11.76 2.19
C ILE A 132 -10.51 10.76 1.11
N ASP A 133 -9.26 10.84 0.66
CA ASP A 133 -8.73 9.99 -0.39
C ASP A 133 -8.78 8.49 0.01
N THR A 134 -8.47 8.19 1.28
CA THR A 134 -8.54 6.81 1.80
C THR A 134 -9.97 6.28 1.86
N VAL A 135 -10.92 7.08 2.36
CA VAL A 135 -12.33 6.68 2.49
C VAL A 135 -12.98 6.53 1.11
N VAL A 136 -12.74 7.48 0.18
CA VAL A 136 -13.23 7.40 -1.20
C VAL A 136 -12.63 6.18 -1.90
N GLY A 137 -11.33 5.94 -1.75
CA GLY A 137 -10.67 4.74 -2.28
C GLY A 137 -11.28 3.45 -1.72
N ALA A 138 -11.49 3.39 -0.41
CA ALA A 138 -12.08 2.24 0.24
C ALA A 138 -13.54 1.98 -0.19
N ALA A 139 -14.34 3.02 -0.43
CA ALA A 139 -15.72 2.86 -0.92
C ALA A 139 -15.80 2.16 -2.29
N HIS A 140 -14.74 2.23 -3.09
CA HIS A 140 -14.63 1.53 -4.37
C HIS A 140 -13.95 0.16 -4.26
N ALA A 141 -13.57 -0.26 -3.03
CA ALA A 141 -12.86 -1.51 -2.83
C ALA A 141 -13.76 -2.73 -3.06
N LYS A 142 -13.23 -3.70 -3.80
CA LYS A 142 -13.86 -5.02 -3.97
C LYS A 142 -13.45 -5.90 -2.80
N VAL A 143 -14.26 -5.99 -1.75
CA VAL A 143 -14.06 -6.91 -0.63
C VAL A 143 -14.95 -8.14 -0.79
N SER A 144 -14.44 -9.32 -0.44
CA SER A 144 -15.20 -10.56 -0.51
C SER A 144 -14.84 -11.49 0.64
N ASN A 145 -15.77 -12.37 1.03
CA ASN A 145 -15.53 -13.44 2.01
C ASN A 145 -14.48 -14.46 1.53
N LYS A 146 -14.24 -14.54 0.24
CA LYS A 146 -13.16 -15.33 -0.32
C LYS A 146 -11.87 -14.54 -0.23
N ARG A 147 -11.17 -14.63 0.90
CA ARG A 147 -9.74 -14.34 0.89
C ARG A 147 -9.16 -15.19 -0.23
N VAL A 148 -8.54 -14.56 -1.22
CA VAL A 148 -7.58 -15.25 -2.08
C VAL A 148 -6.39 -15.57 -1.17
N ARG A 149 -6.59 -16.59 -0.31
CA ARG A 149 -5.49 -17.36 0.25
C ARG A 149 -5.13 -18.36 -0.84
N PRO A 150 -4.05 -18.16 -1.57
CA PRO A 150 -3.42 -19.30 -2.21
C PRO A 150 -3.12 -20.26 -1.07
N GLU A 151 -3.46 -21.53 -1.25
CA GLU A 151 -3.18 -22.57 -0.27
C GLU A 151 -1.75 -22.40 0.23
N SER A 152 -1.59 -22.10 1.50
CA SER A 152 -0.29 -22.06 2.14
C SER A 152 0.18 -23.52 2.24
N ASN A 153 0.94 -23.97 1.26
CA ASN A 153 1.82 -25.11 1.45
C ASN A 153 2.82 -24.72 2.54
N ARG A 154 2.44 -24.93 3.79
CA ARG A 154 3.36 -24.95 4.91
C ARG A 154 4.24 -26.16 4.74
N THR A 155 5.30 -26.01 3.95
CA THR A 155 6.40 -26.97 3.94
C THR A 155 7.28 -26.75 5.17
N ALA A 156 7.98 -27.79 5.61
CA ALA A 156 8.82 -27.84 6.82
C ALA A 156 9.98 -26.80 6.86
N ASP A 157 10.11 -25.92 5.89
CA ASP A 157 11.16 -24.90 5.75
C ASP A 157 11.02 -23.68 6.67
N THR A 158 9.99 -23.63 7.51
CA THR A 158 9.78 -22.51 8.45
C THR A 158 10.82 -22.47 9.59
N VAL A 159 11.73 -23.43 9.65
CA VAL A 159 12.73 -23.59 10.73
C VAL A 159 14.17 -23.29 10.26
N VAL A 160 14.38 -22.90 9.00
CA VAL A 160 15.71 -22.64 8.47
C VAL A 160 16.17 -21.22 8.86
N PRO A 161 17.34 -21.06 9.53
CA PRO A 161 17.83 -19.75 9.94
C PRO A 161 18.15 -18.87 8.74
N LYS A 162 17.80 -17.57 8.86
CA LYS A 162 18.10 -16.53 7.87
C LYS A 162 19.62 -16.53 7.55
N ARG A 163 20.01 -16.89 6.35
CA ARG A 163 21.41 -16.80 5.91
C ARG A 163 21.77 -15.34 5.66
N ARG A 164 22.83 -14.86 6.31
CA ARG A 164 23.48 -13.60 5.93
C ARG A 164 24.30 -13.84 4.68
N PHE A 165 23.99 -13.12 3.61
CA PHE A 165 24.78 -13.19 2.37
C PHE A 165 26.03 -12.31 2.46
N THR A 166 27.16 -12.88 2.05
CA THR A 166 28.42 -12.17 1.82
C THR A 166 28.42 -11.53 0.44
N GLN A 167 28.97 -10.33 0.37
CA GLN A 167 29.06 -9.49 -0.83
C GLN A 167 29.84 -10.18 -1.96
N GLY A 168 29.29 -10.15 -3.16
CA GLY A 168 29.95 -10.53 -4.39
C GLY A 168 29.90 -9.37 -5.40
N GLY A 169 31.03 -8.94 -5.79
CA GLY A 169 31.61 -8.18 -6.88
C GLY A 169 30.77 -7.33 -7.86
N ASP A 170 31.27 -6.18 -8.15
CA ASP A 170 31.26 -5.19 -9.27
C ASP A 170 30.23 -5.28 -10.43
N ARG A 171 28.99 -5.69 -10.22
CA ARG A 171 27.88 -5.48 -11.15
C ARG A 171 26.76 -4.74 -10.45
N LEU A 172 26.24 -3.68 -11.11
CA LEU A 172 25.00 -3.00 -10.74
C LEU A 172 23.93 -4.05 -10.43
N GLU A 173 23.61 -4.22 -9.14
CA GLU A 173 22.59 -5.19 -8.73
C GLU A 173 21.23 -4.76 -9.27
N LYS A 174 20.50 -5.72 -9.80
CA LYS A 174 19.11 -5.52 -10.19
C LYS A 174 18.27 -5.27 -8.96
N ILE A 175 17.39 -4.30 -9.05
CA ILE A 175 16.49 -3.89 -7.98
C ILE A 175 15.03 -3.93 -8.40
N VAL A 176 14.15 -3.96 -7.42
CA VAL A 176 12.70 -3.86 -7.61
C VAL A 176 12.19 -2.64 -6.85
N VAL A 177 11.37 -1.82 -7.49
CA VAL A 177 10.62 -0.75 -6.85
C VAL A 177 9.13 -0.99 -6.99
N LEU A 178 8.38 -0.84 -5.90
CA LEU A 178 6.99 -1.21 -5.84
C LEU A 178 6.18 -0.09 -5.18
N GLY A 179 5.02 0.23 -5.78
CA GLY A 179 4.08 1.22 -5.26
C GLY A 179 2.70 0.62 -5.01
N ALA A 180 2.11 0.92 -3.85
CA ALA A 180 0.80 0.43 -3.43
C ALA A 180 0.06 1.44 -2.53
N SER A 181 -1.29 1.31 -2.47
CA SER A 181 -2.14 2.11 -1.59
C SER A 181 -3.25 1.24 -0.96
N THR A 182 -4.52 1.58 -1.13
CA THR A 182 -5.68 0.84 -0.59
C THR A 182 -5.69 -0.62 -1.03
N GLY A 183 -5.78 -1.54 -0.07
CA GLY A 183 -5.64 -2.99 -0.29
C GLY A 183 -4.19 -3.46 -0.50
N GLY A 184 -3.24 -2.52 -0.54
CA GLY A 184 -1.81 -2.79 -0.70
C GLY A 184 -1.18 -3.56 0.45
N PRO A 185 -1.48 -3.25 1.73
CA PRO A 185 -0.78 -3.89 2.84
C PRO A 185 -0.91 -5.41 2.87
N GLU A 186 -2.09 -5.95 2.60
CA GLU A 186 -2.30 -7.40 2.52
C GLU A 186 -1.56 -8.00 1.33
N LEU A 187 -1.65 -7.37 0.16
CA LEU A 187 -1.03 -7.86 -1.07
C LEU A 187 0.51 -7.79 -1.02
N VAL A 188 1.08 -6.70 -0.54
CA VAL A 188 2.54 -6.56 -0.35
C VAL A 188 3.02 -7.63 0.63
N GLY A 189 2.33 -7.81 1.75
CA GLY A 189 2.64 -8.85 2.72
C GLY A 189 2.62 -10.24 2.10
N TRP A 190 1.60 -10.55 1.29
CA TRP A 190 1.51 -11.81 0.58
C TRP A 190 2.65 -12.01 -0.43
N ILE A 191 2.98 -11.00 -1.24
CA ILE A 191 4.10 -11.05 -2.21
C ILE A 191 5.42 -11.34 -1.48
N LEU A 192 5.73 -10.58 -0.42
CA LEU A 192 6.99 -10.71 0.31
C LEU A 192 7.15 -12.08 0.99
N GLN A 193 6.05 -12.70 1.46
CA GLN A 193 6.07 -14.04 2.04
C GLN A 193 6.43 -15.13 1.02
N GLN A 194 6.18 -14.92 -0.28
CA GLN A 194 6.53 -15.87 -1.34
C GLN A 194 8.00 -15.74 -1.77
N LEU A 195 8.68 -14.63 -1.44
CA LEU A 195 10.04 -14.40 -1.88
C LEU A 195 11.07 -15.16 -1.04
N THR A 196 12.17 -15.54 -1.69
CA THR A 196 13.31 -16.20 -1.07
C THR A 196 14.47 -15.21 -0.85
N PRO A 197 15.44 -15.52 0.01
CA PRO A 197 16.61 -14.66 0.26
C PRO A 197 17.45 -14.34 -0.99
N GLU A 198 17.26 -15.07 -2.08
CA GLU A 198 17.92 -14.84 -3.37
C GLU A 198 17.24 -13.76 -4.21
N CYS A 199 16.07 -13.25 -3.78
CA CYS A 199 15.36 -12.20 -4.51
C CYS A 199 16.20 -10.92 -4.61
N PRO A 200 15.98 -10.07 -5.63
CA PRO A 200 16.61 -8.76 -5.70
C PRO A 200 16.26 -7.91 -4.48
N GLY A 201 17.03 -6.87 -4.21
CA GLY A 201 16.64 -5.86 -3.22
C GLY A 201 15.38 -5.12 -3.66
N LEU A 202 14.47 -4.89 -2.70
CA LEU A 202 13.21 -4.20 -2.96
C LEU A 202 13.16 -2.87 -2.21
N VAL A 203 12.57 -1.84 -2.84
CA VAL A 203 12.14 -0.61 -2.17
C VAL A 203 10.67 -0.40 -2.45
N ILE A 204 9.87 -0.21 -1.39
CA ILE A 204 8.42 -0.24 -1.45
C ILE A 204 7.85 1.04 -0.88
N VAL A 205 7.02 1.73 -1.63
CA VAL A 205 6.13 2.78 -1.14
C VAL A 205 4.74 2.17 -0.96
N GLN A 206 4.31 2.09 0.29
CA GLN A 206 2.92 1.84 0.67
C GLN A 206 2.38 3.14 1.25
N HIS A 207 1.30 3.69 0.69
CA HIS A 207 0.64 4.84 1.29
C HIS A 207 0.07 4.43 2.65
N MET A 208 0.74 4.88 3.70
CA MET A 208 0.43 4.54 5.09
C MET A 208 0.97 5.65 6.00
N PRO A 209 0.24 6.04 7.07
CA PRO A 209 0.75 7.03 8.01
C PRO A 209 2.03 6.57 8.73
N GLU A 210 2.87 7.55 9.08
CA GLU A 210 4.17 7.35 9.76
C GLU A 210 4.06 6.45 11.00
N ALA A 211 2.99 6.60 11.77
CA ALA A 211 2.77 5.81 12.99
C ALA A 211 2.74 4.29 12.72
N PHE A 212 2.42 3.85 11.50
CA PHE A 212 2.17 2.42 11.22
C PHE A 212 3.25 1.77 10.34
N THR A 213 4.04 2.55 9.58
CA THR A 213 5.02 1.99 8.63
C THR A 213 6.10 1.16 9.31
N GLY A 214 6.61 1.62 10.46
CA GLY A 214 7.59 0.86 11.25
C GLY A 214 7.01 -0.43 11.85
N ALA A 215 5.78 -0.39 12.38
CA ALA A 215 5.10 -1.57 12.91
C ALA A 215 4.79 -2.58 11.80
N TYR A 216 4.36 -2.09 10.63
CA TYR A 216 4.12 -2.91 9.44
C TYR A 216 5.39 -3.61 8.96
N ALA A 217 6.50 -2.88 8.83
CA ALA A 217 7.79 -3.45 8.45
C ALA A 217 8.26 -4.52 9.45
N ARG A 218 8.18 -4.24 10.76
CA ARG A 218 8.51 -5.22 11.81
C ARG A 218 7.64 -6.48 11.71
N ARG A 219 6.33 -6.32 11.52
CA ARG A 219 5.42 -7.47 11.36
C ARG A 219 5.79 -8.31 10.14
N LEU A 220 6.01 -7.68 8.98
CA LEU A 220 6.45 -8.39 7.78
C LEU A 220 7.77 -9.13 8.00
N ASN A 221 8.71 -8.52 8.72
CA ASN A 221 9.99 -9.17 9.05
C ASN A 221 9.83 -10.46 9.87
N THR A 222 8.76 -10.59 10.67
CA THR A 222 8.52 -11.81 11.45
C THR A 222 7.92 -12.95 10.62
N ILE A 223 7.21 -12.63 9.53
CA ILE A 223 6.47 -13.63 8.74
C ILE A 223 7.10 -13.94 7.37
N CYS A 224 8.06 -13.12 6.93
CA CYS A 224 8.77 -13.29 5.67
C CYS A 224 10.11 -14.02 5.87
N ARG A 225 10.57 -14.70 4.83
CA ARG A 225 11.89 -15.36 4.80
C ARG A 225 13.02 -14.38 4.51
N ILE A 226 12.71 -13.26 3.87
CA ILE A 226 13.60 -12.15 3.58
C ILE A 226 13.64 -11.16 4.76
N GLU A 227 14.67 -10.33 4.85
CA GLU A 227 14.71 -9.22 5.78
C GLU A 227 13.74 -8.13 5.32
N VAL A 228 12.90 -7.62 6.23
CA VAL A 228 12.03 -6.47 5.96
C VAL A 228 12.25 -5.42 7.04
N LYS A 229 12.53 -4.19 6.64
CA LYS A 229 12.67 -3.06 7.57
C LYS A 229 12.08 -1.79 6.99
N GLU A 230 11.75 -0.84 7.85
CA GLU A 230 11.50 0.53 7.44
C GLU A 230 12.79 1.16 6.92
N ALA A 231 12.71 1.88 5.81
CA ALA A 231 13.88 2.47 5.15
C ALA A 231 14.43 3.64 5.97
N GLU A 232 15.74 3.67 6.12
CA GLU A 232 16.49 4.75 6.74
C GLU A 232 17.45 5.40 5.73
N GLN A 233 17.98 6.55 6.12
CA GLN A 233 18.98 7.25 5.32
C GLN A 233 20.23 6.36 5.12
N GLY A 234 20.60 6.12 3.85
CA GLY A 234 21.79 5.37 3.48
C GLY A 234 21.64 3.85 3.53
N ASP A 235 20.42 3.31 3.70
CA ASP A 235 20.21 1.87 3.63
C ASP A 235 20.56 1.33 2.24
N ARG A 236 21.39 0.29 2.19
CA ARG A 236 21.73 -0.39 0.93
C ARG A 236 20.58 -1.25 0.47
N VAL A 237 20.22 -1.10 -0.80
CA VAL A 237 19.28 -2.00 -1.49
C VAL A 237 20.04 -3.24 -1.90
N MET A 238 19.78 -4.35 -1.23
CA MET A 238 20.55 -5.59 -1.36
C MET A 238 19.66 -6.81 -1.44
N ARG A 239 20.18 -7.88 -2.01
CA ARG A 239 19.44 -9.16 -2.14
C ARG A 239 18.88 -9.64 -0.81
N GLY A 240 17.68 -10.21 -0.85
CA GLY A 240 17.02 -10.76 0.31
C GLY A 240 16.51 -9.72 1.31
N ARG A 241 16.43 -8.43 0.89
CA ARG A 241 15.95 -7.33 1.73
C ARG A 241 14.87 -6.52 1.02
N ALA A 242 13.81 -6.20 1.76
CA ALA A 242 12.78 -5.23 1.38
C ALA A 242 12.83 -4.01 2.32
N LEU A 243 12.85 -2.82 1.76
CA LEU A 243 12.84 -1.54 2.45
C LEU A 243 11.48 -0.88 2.25
N ILE A 244 10.72 -0.68 3.34
CA ILE A 244 9.41 0.00 3.33
C ILE A 244 9.66 1.49 3.57
N ALA A 245 9.17 2.34 2.69
CA ALA A 245 9.29 3.79 2.87
C ALA A 245 8.57 4.24 4.14
N PRO A 246 9.22 5.06 5.00
CA PRO A 246 8.56 5.63 6.17
C PRO A 246 7.42 6.57 5.76
N GLY A 247 6.33 6.55 6.50
CA GLY A 247 5.26 7.53 6.33
C GLY A 247 5.77 8.94 6.57
N ASN A 248 5.09 9.92 6.00
CA ASN A 248 5.43 11.34 6.14
C ASN A 248 6.84 11.74 5.66
N ARG A 249 7.49 10.92 4.85
CA ARG A 249 8.79 11.16 4.21
C ARG A 249 8.80 10.53 2.82
N HIS A 250 9.53 11.14 1.88
CA HIS A 250 9.79 10.51 0.60
C HIS A 250 11.05 9.64 0.67
N VAL A 251 11.07 8.58 -0.13
CA VAL A 251 12.25 7.76 -0.35
C VAL A 251 12.68 7.90 -1.80
N VAL A 252 13.93 8.28 -2.01
CA VAL A 252 14.56 8.32 -3.31
C VAL A 252 15.72 7.34 -3.38
N LEU A 253 15.91 6.72 -4.53
CA LEU A 253 17.05 5.87 -4.81
C LEU A 253 18.22 6.71 -5.28
N ARG A 254 19.40 6.41 -4.75
CA ARG A 254 20.67 6.96 -5.20
C ARG A 254 21.63 5.85 -5.57
N HIS A 255 22.47 6.10 -6.54
CA HIS A 255 23.57 5.21 -6.90
C HIS A 255 24.89 5.84 -6.46
N GLY A 256 25.75 5.07 -5.84
CA GLY A 256 27.08 5.49 -5.41
C GLY A 256 27.88 4.32 -4.86
N GLY A 257 29.19 4.32 -5.12
CA GLY A 257 30.08 3.26 -4.63
C GLY A 257 29.78 1.86 -5.19
N GLY A 258 29.16 1.76 -6.39
CA GLY A 258 28.83 0.47 -7.02
C GLY A 258 27.54 -0.19 -6.52
N PHE A 259 26.73 0.47 -5.70
CA PHE A 259 25.46 -0.06 -5.18
C PHE A 259 24.37 1.01 -5.11
N HIS A 260 23.13 0.56 -5.01
CA HIS A 260 21.97 1.42 -4.77
C HIS A 260 21.74 1.60 -3.26
N MET A 261 21.33 2.80 -2.87
CA MET A 261 20.95 3.13 -1.49
C MET A 261 19.72 4.03 -1.46
N THR A 262 19.01 3.99 -0.33
CA THR A 262 17.89 4.90 -0.07
C THR A 262 18.38 6.23 0.51
N SER A 263 17.71 7.30 0.11
CA SER A 263 17.78 8.60 0.78
C SER A 263 16.37 9.00 1.20
N VAL A 264 16.20 9.20 2.50
CA VAL A 264 14.93 9.64 3.08
C VAL A 264 14.91 11.16 3.11
N VAL A 265 13.94 11.79 2.45
CA VAL A 265 13.87 13.24 2.26
C VAL A 265 12.55 13.81 2.76
N ASP A 266 12.63 15.01 3.36
CA ASP A 266 11.48 15.75 3.88
C ASP A 266 11.12 16.86 2.89
N GLU A 267 10.41 16.46 1.83
CA GLU A 267 9.96 17.35 0.77
C GLU A 267 8.43 17.45 0.78
N PRO A 268 7.82 18.47 0.15
CA PRO A 268 6.37 18.61 0.09
C PRO A 268 5.65 17.39 -0.49
N LEU A 269 4.35 17.29 -0.21
CA LEU A 269 3.48 16.25 -0.79
C LEU A 269 3.58 16.25 -2.33
N VAL A 270 3.69 15.08 -2.91
CA VAL A 270 3.59 14.85 -4.35
C VAL A 270 2.34 14.01 -4.61
N ASN A 271 1.47 14.46 -5.51
CA ASN A 271 0.16 13.84 -5.76
C ASN A 271 -0.67 13.63 -4.48
N ARG A 272 -0.59 14.57 -3.53
CA ARG A 272 -1.20 14.51 -2.18
C ARG A 272 -0.63 13.44 -1.24
N HIS A 273 0.46 12.78 -1.61
CA HIS A 273 1.06 11.68 -0.83
C HIS A 273 2.49 11.97 -0.39
N ARG A 274 2.83 11.50 0.79
CA ARG A 274 4.18 11.42 1.35
C ARG A 274 4.26 10.21 2.30
N PRO A 275 4.91 9.10 1.86
CA PRO A 275 5.70 8.92 0.64
C PRO A 275 4.86 8.95 -0.64
N SER A 276 5.47 9.36 -1.77
CA SER A 276 4.89 9.26 -3.10
C SER A 276 5.59 8.15 -3.90
N VAL A 277 4.79 7.37 -4.62
CA VAL A 277 5.26 6.33 -5.54
C VAL A 277 5.97 6.96 -6.74
N ASP A 278 5.46 8.10 -7.26
CA ASP A 278 6.10 8.81 -8.36
C ASP A 278 7.53 9.25 -8.00
N VAL A 279 7.76 9.71 -6.77
CA VAL A 279 9.10 10.12 -6.31
C VAL A 279 10.07 8.94 -6.33
N LEU A 280 9.65 7.78 -5.79
CA LEU A 280 10.46 6.57 -5.81
C LEU A 280 10.75 6.12 -7.25
N PHE A 281 9.73 6.04 -8.09
CA PHE A 281 9.87 5.54 -9.47
C PHE A 281 10.73 6.44 -10.34
N LYS A 282 10.57 7.77 -10.24
CA LYS A 282 11.43 8.74 -10.95
C LYS A 282 12.89 8.61 -10.53
N SER A 283 13.14 8.46 -9.24
CA SER A 283 14.51 8.24 -8.74
C SER A 283 15.10 6.90 -9.21
N ALA A 284 14.29 5.85 -9.31
CA ALA A 284 14.70 4.56 -9.86
C ALA A 284 15.01 4.63 -11.37
N ALA A 285 14.19 5.37 -12.12
CA ALA A 285 14.48 5.62 -13.54
C ALA A 285 15.85 6.26 -13.75
N GLN A 286 16.20 7.24 -12.92
CA GLN A 286 17.46 7.99 -13.00
C GLN A 286 18.67 7.19 -12.50
N SER A 287 18.50 6.43 -11.41
CA SER A 287 19.63 5.78 -10.73
C SER A 287 19.90 4.36 -11.16
N ALA A 288 18.89 3.62 -11.63
CA ALA A 288 18.98 2.21 -11.99
C ALA A 288 18.63 1.91 -13.46
N GLY A 289 17.74 2.71 -14.07
CA GLY A 289 17.36 2.54 -15.48
C GLY A 289 17.00 1.09 -15.83
N PRO A 290 17.71 0.45 -16.81
CA PRO A 290 17.41 -0.94 -17.22
C PRO A 290 17.60 -2.00 -16.13
N ASN A 291 18.25 -1.67 -15.04
CA ASN A 291 18.45 -2.59 -13.90
C ASN A 291 17.31 -2.53 -12.87
N ALA A 292 16.29 -1.70 -13.10
CA ALA A 292 15.10 -1.62 -12.25
C ALA A 292 13.91 -2.39 -12.83
N LEU A 293 13.14 -3.02 -11.96
CA LEU A 293 11.80 -3.54 -12.23
C LEU A 293 10.81 -2.67 -11.44
N GLY A 294 9.95 -1.95 -12.17
CA GLY A 294 8.87 -1.13 -11.58
C GLY A 294 7.56 -1.88 -11.51
N ILE A 295 6.91 -1.88 -10.35
CA ILE A 295 5.65 -2.59 -10.12
C ILE A 295 4.64 -1.65 -9.46
N ILE A 296 3.48 -1.47 -10.08
CA ILE A 296 2.36 -0.71 -9.51
C ILE A 296 1.22 -1.65 -9.13
N LEU A 297 0.77 -1.55 -7.89
CA LEU A 297 -0.26 -2.41 -7.30
C LEU A 297 -1.55 -1.64 -7.03
N THR A 298 -2.53 -2.36 -6.47
CA THR A 298 -3.82 -1.83 -6.02
C THR A 298 -3.69 -0.51 -5.28
N GLY A 299 -4.59 0.40 -5.55
CA GLY A 299 -4.67 1.72 -4.92
C GLY A 299 -5.56 2.68 -5.68
N MET A 300 -6.02 3.72 -4.99
CA MET A 300 -6.80 4.82 -5.57
C MET A 300 -5.87 5.89 -6.14
N GLY A 301 -6.33 6.60 -7.17
CA GLY A 301 -5.64 7.75 -7.76
C GLY A 301 -4.61 7.36 -8.82
N SER A 302 -3.66 8.27 -9.09
CA SER A 302 -2.70 8.19 -10.19
C SER A 302 -1.24 8.24 -9.75
N ASP A 303 -0.96 8.29 -8.43
CA ASP A 303 0.42 8.34 -7.94
C ASP A 303 1.20 7.09 -8.36
N GLY A 304 2.37 7.30 -8.93
CA GLY A 304 3.21 6.26 -9.51
C GLY A 304 3.03 6.05 -11.03
N ALA A 305 1.95 6.53 -11.65
CA ALA A 305 1.73 6.33 -13.08
C ALA A 305 2.76 7.09 -13.94
N GLN A 306 3.04 8.35 -13.59
CA GLN A 306 4.02 9.17 -14.31
C GLN A 306 5.46 8.67 -14.07
N GLY A 307 5.80 8.33 -12.82
CA GLY A 307 7.11 7.77 -12.49
C GLY A 307 7.36 6.43 -13.17
N LEU A 308 6.34 5.57 -13.29
CA LEU A 308 6.43 4.30 -14.00
C LEU A 308 6.67 4.51 -15.52
N LEU A 309 6.04 5.56 -16.11
CA LEU A 309 6.30 5.93 -17.49
C LEU A 309 7.75 6.38 -17.69
N GLU A 310 8.31 7.14 -16.74
CA GLU A 310 9.72 7.53 -16.79
C GLU A 310 10.65 6.32 -16.63
N MET A 311 10.33 5.36 -15.78
CA MET A 311 11.06 4.09 -15.68
C MET A 311 11.05 3.32 -17.01
N LYS A 312 9.87 3.19 -17.64
CA LYS A 312 9.76 2.54 -18.97
C LYS A 312 10.62 3.24 -20.02
N LYS A 313 10.58 4.57 -20.09
CA LYS A 313 11.42 5.36 -21.00
C LYS A 313 12.92 5.20 -20.72
N ALA A 314 13.29 4.96 -19.46
CA ALA A 314 14.66 4.68 -19.05
C ALA A 314 15.10 3.23 -19.31
N GLY A 315 14.23 2.39 -19.90
CA GLY A 315 14.52 0.99 -20.23
C GLY A 315 14.25 -0.01 -19.11
N SER A 316 13.62 0.41 -18.02
CA SER A 316 13.14 -0.49 -16.96
C SER A 316 12.00 -1.37 -17.47
N LEU A 317 11.90 -2.60 -16.96
CA LEU A 317 10.68 -3.40 -17.13
C LEU A 317 9.59 -2.89 -16.17
N THR A 318 8.37 -2.72 -16.66
CA THR A 318 7.26 -2.16 -15.88
C THR A 318 6.06 -3.08 -15.85
N LEU A 319 5.52 -3.32 -14.65
CA LEU A 319 4.38 -4.20 -14.42
C LEU A 319 3.26 -3.46 -13.69
N ALA A 320 2.01 -3.80 -14.02
CA ALA A 320 0.84 -3.37 -13.26
C ALA A 320 0.02 -4.59 -12.84
N GLN A 321 -0.55 -4.53 -11.64
CA GLN A 321 -1.52 -5.51 -11.20
C GLN A 321 -2.78 -5.48 -12.07
N ASN A 322 -3.34 -6.64 -12.39
CA ASN A 322 -4.57 -6.75 -13.16
C ASN A 322 -5.81 -6.32 -12.34
N GLU A 323 -6.91 -6.01 -13.03
CA GLU A 323 -8.15 -5.54 -12.42
C GLU A 323 -8.80 -6.60 -11.53
N ASP A 324 -8.80 -7.86 -11.97
CA ASP A 324 -9.49 -8.96 -11.28
C ASP A 324 -8.99 -9.21 -9.87
N THR A 325 -7.71 -8.94 -9.63
CA THR A 325 -7.08 -9.15 -8.31
C THR A 325 -6.86 -7.86 -7.53
N SER A 326 -7.12 -6.70 -8.13
CA SER A 326 -6.99 -5.40 -7.45
C SER A 326 -8.18 -5.16 -6.53
N VAL A 327 -7.92 -4.81 -5.28
CA VAL A 327 -8.93 -4.32 -4.34
C VAL A 327 -9.51 -3.01 -4.86
N VAL A 328 -8.64 -2.09 -5.31
CA VAL A 328 -9.00 -0.86 -6.01
C VAL A 328 -8.15 -0.75 -7.27
N PHE A 329 -8.78 -0.79 -8.46
CA PHE A 329 -8.10 -0.69 -9.74
C PHE A 329 -8.01 0.77 -10.20
N GLY A 330 -7.32 1.61 -9.40
CA GLY A 330 -7.08 3.02 -9.72
C GLY A 330 -5.65 3.25 -10.21
N MET A 331 -4.65 3.18 -9.32
CA MET A 331 -3.23 3.37 -9.67
C MET A 331 -2.78 2.48 -10.84
N PRO A 332 -3.09 1.16 -10.89
CA PRO A 332 -2.77 0.34 -12.05
C PRO A 332 -3.46 0.81 -13.33
N LYS A 333 -4.74 1.18 -13.27
CA LYS A 333 -5.52 1.66 -14.41
C LYS A 333 -4.91 2.92 -15.01
N GLU A 334 -4.57 3.89 -14.17
CA GLU A 334 -3.96 5.15 -14.63
C GLU A 334 -2.60 4.90 -15.29
N ALA A 335 -1.76 4.02 -14.72
CA ALA A 335 -0.49 3.64 -15.32
C ALA A 335 -0.64 2.93 -16.68
N ILE A 336 -1.64 2.04 -16.81
CA ILE A 336 -1.98 1.36 -18.07
C ILE A 336 -2.46 2.38 -19.10
N THR A 337 -3.39 3.25 -18.72
CA THR A 337 -3.97 4.29 -19.58
C THR A 337 -2.90 5.25 -20.11
N LEU A 338 -1.90 5.58 -19.27
CA LEU A 338 -0.76 6.43 -19.65
C LEU A 338 0.25 5.72 -20.55
N GLY A 339 0.12 4.42 -20.80
CA GLY A 339 1.07 3.62 -21.56
C GLY A 339 2.37 3.30 -20.82
N ALA A 340 2.37 3.45 -19.48
CA ALA A 340 3.54 3.24 -18.63
C ALA A 340 3.88 1.77 -18.38
N VAL A 341 3.00 0.84 -18.77
CA VAL A 341 3.06 -0.57 -18.40
C VAL A 341 3.49 -1.43 -19.58
N ASP A 342 4.43 -2.36 -19.36
CA ASP A 342 4.81 -3.37 -20.34
C ASP A 342 3.92 -4.61 -20.22
N LYS A 343 3.56 -5.01 -19.00
CA LYS A 343 2.70 -6.19 -18.77
C LYS A 343 1.73 -5.95 -17.63
N VAL A 344 0.48 -6.37 -17.85
CA VAL A 344 -0.56 -6.45 -16.80
C VAL A 344 -0.59 -7.88 -16.29
N VAL A 345 -0.43 -8.07 -14.99
CA VAL A 345 -0.13 -9.37 -14.37
C VAL A 345 -0.88 -9.59 -13.07
N SER A 346 -1.10 -10.86 -12.72
CA SER A 346 -1.65 -11.26 -11.42
C SER A 346 -0.57 -11.25 -10.32
N PRO A 347 -0.93 -11.28 -9.03
CA PRO A 347 0.03 -11.35 -7.93
C PRO A 347 1.03 -12.51 -8.02
N SER A 348 0.59 -13.69 -8.42
CA SER A 348 1.48 -14.84 -8.61
C SER A 348 2.49 -14.63 -9.74
N GLN A 349 2.08 -13.96 -10.81
CA GLN A 349 2.98 -13.59 -11.91
C GLN A 349 3.96 -12.49 -11.49
N ILE A 350 3.57 -11.57 -10.58
CA ILE A 350 4.48 -10.58 -9.97
C ILE A 350 5.58 -11.30 -9.19
N VAL A 351 5.24 -12.26 -8.34
CA VAL A 351 6.22 -13.06 -7.58
C VAL A 351 7.18 -13.79 -8.52
N ALA A 352 6.65 -14.42 -9.57
CA ALA A 352 7.46 -15.09 -10.58
C ALA A 352 8.41 -14.10 -11.32
N ALA A 353 7.91 -12.91 -11.66
CA ALA A 353 8.71 -11.87 -12.31
C ALA A 353 9.84 -11.37 -11.41
N ILE A 354 9.58 -11.11 -10.12
CA ILE A 354 10.60 -10.71 -9.13
C ILE A 354 11.68 -11.79 -9.01
N SER A 355 11.27 -13.06 -8.89
CA SER A 355 12.19 -14.19 -8.76
C SER A 355 13.06 -14.37 -10.02
N ALA A 356 12.46 -14.28 -11.20
CA ALA A 356 13.19 -14.35 -12.47
C ALA A 356 14.10 -13.15 -12.71
N TRP A 357 13.76 -11.97 -12.17
CA TRP A 357 14.56 -10.75 -12.27
C TRP A 357 15.93 -10.91 -11.63
N SER A 358 16.04 -11.70 -10.56
CA SER A 358 17.28 -12.04 -9.87
C SER A 358 18.24 -12.87 -10.73
N SER A 359 17.70 -13.82 -11.51
CA SER A 359 18.50 -14.81 -12.25
C SER A 359 18.93 -14.36 -13.65
N ALA A 360 18.38 -13.29 -14.20
CA ALA A 360 18.77 -12.75 -15.50
C ALA A 360 20.14 -12.06 -15.41
N GLY A 361 21.21 -12.83 -15.28
CA GLY A 361 22.56 -12.40 -15.59
C GLY A 361 22.61 -12.05 -17.07
N THR A 362 23.04 -10.83 -17.38
CA THR A 362 23.54 -10.28 -18.66
C THR A 362 23.49 -11.23 -19.89
N ALA A 363 22.32 -11.66 -20.28
CA ALA A 363 22.03 -12.06 -21.64
C ALA A 363 21.03 -11.03 -22.16
N SER A 364 21.40 -10.34 -23.24
CA SER A 364 20.56 -9.45 -24.02
C SER A 364 19.13 -9.97 -24.04
N ALA A 365 18.18 -9.21 -23.48
CA ALA A 365 16.76 -9.55 -23.45
C ALA A 365 16.13 -9.39 -24.84
N ALA A 366 16.57 -10.21 -25.78
CA ALA A 366 15.88 -10.51 -27.03
C ALA A 366 15.26 -11.90 -26.92
N VAL A 367 14.29 -12.10 -26.06
CA VAL A 367 13.40 -13.25 -26.17
C VAL A 367 12.39 -12.93 -27.28
N ARG A 368 12.76 -13.24 -28.53
CA ARG A 368 11.83 -13.48 -29.61
C ARG A 368 10.95 -14.67 -29.21
N ILE A 369 9.76 -14.42 -28.75
CA ILE A 369 8.70 -15.44 -28.73
C ILE A 369 8.27 -15.59 -30.19
N LYS A 370 8.83 -16.60 -30.88
CA LYS A 370 8.27 -17.09 -32.14
C LYS A 370 6.89 -17.66 -31.82
N GLY A 371 5.87 -17.10 -32.46
CA GLY A 371 4.55 -17.69 -32.49
C GLY A 371 4.55 -19.06 -33.21
N ARG A 372 3.78 -19.96 -32.68
CA ARG A 372 3.00 -20.96 -33.41
C ARG A 372 1.70 -21.17 -32.69
#